data_ecbda485a6f9c06eb0e207bb6604488c
#
_entry.id   ecbda485a6f9c06eb0e207bb6604488c
#
_cell.length_a   1.000
_cell.length_b   1.000
_cell.length_c   1.000
_cell.angle_alpha   90.00
_cell.angle_beta   90.00
_cell.angle_gamma   90.00
#
_symmetry.space_group_name_H-M   'P 1'
#
loop_
_entity.id
_entity.type
_entity.pdbx_description
1 polymer ?
#
loop_
_entity_poly.entity_id
_entity_poly.type
_entity_poly.pdbx_seq_one_letter_code
_entity_poly.pdbx_strand_id
1 'polypeptide(L)'
;MATSTLLCRSGSRLLLQTAPSSRISRSTLQRLQNVAGAQPFPCLSVLSRYYASKSFPPHTVISMPALSPTMTAGNIGAWQKKVGDTLAPGDVLVEIETDKAQMDFEFQEEGVLAKILKESGEKDVPVGNPIAVMVEEGTDIAAFEEFTLEDAGGAKEPPKEQPKEEASEASEKPDSGSPTAPPSEPKEATPQAVESDSTGGRLEPVLDREPNISFAARRLALEKGAPIKAIKGTGPGGRITVSDVEKFQPASGAAPAGSAAPTYEDIPASSMRKTIAARLKESVNQNPHYFVSATVSVTKLLKLREALNAASDGKYKLSVNDFLIKACAVACKKVPTVNSSWREQDGQVVIRQHNTVDVSVAVATPIGLMTPIVKNADSIGLSSISSAVKDLGKRARDGKLKPEEYQGGTFTISNMGMNPAVERFTAVINPPQAAILAVGTTRKVAVPVETEDGTATEWDDQIVVTGSFDHKVVDGAVGGEWIRELKKVIENPLEMML
;
A
#
# COMPACT_ATOMS: atom_id res chain seq x y z
N MET A 1 60.91 -11.57 -40.10
CA MET A 1 62.02 -10.82 -39.46
C MET A 1 61.41 -10.37 -38.13
N ALA A 2 61.65 -11.11 -37.13
CA ALA A 2 62.67 -10.95 -36.12
C ALA A 2 62.19 -10.01 -35.01
N THR A 3 61.79 -10.65 -33.89
CA THR A 3 62.42 -10.62 -32.54
C THR A 3 62.28 -9.28 -31.82
N SER A 4 61.88 -9.16 -30.56
CA SER A 4 62.46 -9.78 -29.37
C SER A 4 61.66 -9.47 -28.12
N THR A 5 61.35 -10.45 -27.35
CA THR A 5 61.42 -10.69 -25.92
C THR A 5 62.10 -9.62 -25.05
N LEU A 6 61.49 -9.26 -23.91
CA LEU A 6 62.22 -9.21 -22.61
C LEU A 6 61.29 -9.30 -21.41
N LEU A 7 61.55 -10.30 -20.59
CA LEU A 7 61.09 -10.50 -19.22
C LEU A 7 61.67 -9.42 -18.30
N CYS A 8 60.93 -9.03 -17.24
CA CYS A 8 61.53 -8.74 -15.93
C CYS A 8 60.63 -9.16 -14.78
N ARG A 9 61.12 -10.08 -14.02
CA ARG A 9 60.66 -10.58 -12.69
C ARG A 9 61.16 -9.63 -11.63
N SER A 10 60.33 -9.33 -10.63
CA SER A 10 60.69 -9.15 -9.20
C SER A 10 59.36 -9.00 -8.45
N GLY A 11 58.90 -9.75 -7.50
CA GLY A 11 59.58 -10.42 -6.41
C GLY A 11 59.63 -9.54 -5.18
N SER A 12 58.55 -9.44 -4.35
CA SER A 12 58.67 -9.02 -2.94
C SER A 12 57.43 -9.43 -2.14
N ARG A 13 57.54 -10.48 -1.45
CA ARG A 13 57.55 -10.70 0.02
C ARG A 13 56.36 -10.11 0.81
N LEU A 14 55.55 -11.07 1.30
CA LEU A 14 54.68 -10.99 2.50
C LEU A 14 55.42 -10.40 3.69
N LEU A 15 54.77 -9.53 4.40
CA LEU A 15 55.00 -9.22 5.80
C LEU A 15 53.70 -9.40 6.57
N LEU A 16 53.62 -10.53 7.29
CA LEU A 16 52.69 -10.71 8.41
C LEU A 16 53.09 -9.73 9.52
N GLN A 17 52.17 -8.87 9.92
CA GLN A 17 52.25 -8.18 11.21
C GLN A 17 51.17 -8.72 12.13
N THR A 18 51.66 -9.41 13.17
CA THR A 18 50.95 -9.89 14.33
C THR A 18 50.51 -8.78 15.24
N ALA A 19 49.25 -8.69 15.60
CA ALA A 19 48.72 -7.80 16.64
C ALA A 19 49.03 -8.38 18.05
N PRO A 20 49.33 -7.53 19.05
CA PRO A 20 49.59 -7.97 20.40
C PRO A 20 48.32 -8.21 21.20
N SER A 21 48.21 -9.34 21.84
CA SER A 21 47.22 -9.67 22.85
C SER A 21 47.43 -8.86 24.14
N SER A 22 46.49 -8.00 24.50
CA SER A 22 46.47 -7.39 25.80
C SER A 22 45.85 -8.30 26.85
N ARG A 23 46.68 -8.79 27.76
CA ARG A 23 46.33 -9.50 28.99
C ARG A 23 45.63 -8.56 29.94
N ILE A 24 44.35 -8.83 30.24
CA ILE A 24 43.64 -8.18 31.35
C ILE A 24 44.12 -8.78 32.68
N SER A 25 44.66 -7.91 33.50
CA SER A 25 45.25 -8.22 34.81
C SER A 25 44.15 -8.61 35.82
N ARG A 26 44.43 -9.67 36.60
CA ARG A 26 43.57 -10.25 37.66
C ARG A 26 43.38 -9.37 38.92
N SER A 27 43.67 -8.09 38.90
CA SER A 27 43.68 -7.25 40.09
C SER A 27 42.44 -6.37 40.30
N THR A 28 41.44 -6.46 39.42
CA THR A 28 40.18 -5.62 39.50
C THR A 28 39.00 -6.34 40.11
N LEU A 29 39.14 -7.63 40.47
CA LEU A 29 38.02 -8.46 41.04
C LEU A 29 38.03 -8.52 42.60
N GLN A 30 38.96 -7.84 43.26
CA GLN A 30 39.09 -7.90 44.74
C GLN A 30 38.70 -6.64 45.50
N ARG A 31 38.01 -5.65 44.86
CA ARG A 31 37.61 -4.42 45.53
C ARG A 31 36.11 -4.20 45.74
N LEU A 32 35.27 -5.21 45.59
CA LEU A 32 33.84 -5.15 45.83
C LEU A 32 33.32 -6.04 46.97
N GLN A 33 34.18 -6.45 47.88
CA GLN A 33 33.78 -7.13 49.13
C GLN A 33 34.29 -6.35 50.35
N ASN A 34 33.72 -5.21 50.67
CA ASN A 34 33.71 -4.65 52.02
C ASN A 34 33.04 -3.28 52.00
N VAL A 35 31.69 -3.26 52.00
CA VAL A 35 30.91 -2.22 52.68
C VAL A 35 29.70 -2.92 53.30
N ALA A 36 29.89 -3.47 54.48
CA ALA A 36 28.82 -3.79 55.39
C ALA A 36 28.48 -2.55 56.23
N GLY A 37 27.20 -2.16 56.19
CA GLY A 37 26.73 -1.14 57.14
C GLY A 37 25.85 -0.07 56.47
N ALA A 38 24.61 -0.41 56.14
CA ALA A 38 23.56 0.61 55.97
C ALA A 38 22.22 0.05 56.44
N GLN A 39 21.60 0.81 57.31
CA GLN A 39 20.33 0.63 58.04
C GLN A 39 19.16 0.30 57.09
N PRO A 40 18.12 -0.43 57.59
CA PRO A 40 16.98 -0.77 56.75
C PRO A 40 15.98 0.39 56.64
N PHE A 41 15.72 0.84 55.41
CA PHE A 41 14.58 1.70 55.08
C PHE A 41 13.27 0.85 55.07
N PRO A 42 12.13 1.41 55.49
CA PRO A 42 10.89 0.65 55.53
C PRO A 42 10.38 0.34 54.13
N CYS A 43 10.14 -0.96 53.87
CA CYS A 43 9.47 -1.45 52.70
C CYS A 43 8.10 -0.80 52.47
N LEU A 44 7.99 0.02 51.42
CA LEU A 44 6.71 0.20 50.76
C LEU A 44 6.36 -1.12 50.07
N SER A 45 5.41 -1.85 50.65
CA SER A 45 4.79 -3.00 50.05
C SER A 45 4.04 -2.58 48.80
N VAL A 46 4.72 -2.69 47.65
CA VAL A 46 4.06 -2.73 46.36
C VAL A 46 3.23 -4.00 46.36
N LEU A 47 1.91 -3.86 46.43
CA LEU A 47 0.95 -4.91 46.17
C LEU A 47 1.19 -5.44 44.76
N SER A 48 2.06 -6.45 44.62
CA SER A 48 2.08 -7.31 43.46
C SER A 48 0.74 -8.07 43.49
N ARG A 49 -0.17 -7.69 42.61
CA ARG A 49 -1.31 -8.51 42.28
C ARG A 49 -0.77 -9.82 41.72
N TYR A 50 -0.79 -10.86 42.52
CA TYR A 50 -0.67 -12.23 42.02
C TYR A 50 -1.86 -12.44 41.09
N TYR A 51 -1.67 -12.41 39.81
CA TYR A 51 -2.54 -13.09 38.87
C TYR A 51 -2.36 -14.59 39.22
N ALA A 52 -3.38 -15.22 39.76
CA ALA A 52 -3.43 -16.66 39.86
C ALA A 52 -3.41 -17.19 38.40
N SER A 53 -2.25 -17.64 37.92
CA SER A 53 -2.17 -18.40 36.69
C SER A 53 -2.93 -19.71 36.93
N LYS A 54 -4.03 -19.92 36.20
CA LYS A 54 -4.69 -21.21 36.13
C LYS A 54 -3.63 -22.23 35.67
N SER A 55 -3.36 -23.27 36.47
CA SER A 55 -2.43 -24.31 36.05
C SER A 55 -3.15 -25.27 35.13
N PHE A 56 -2.94 -25.17 33.85
CA PHE A 56 -3.42 -26.13 32.87
C PHE A 56 -2.49 -27.33 32.77
N PRO A 57 -2.99 -28.52 32.36
CA PRO A 57 -2.15 -29.68 32.04
C PRO A 57 -1.08 -29.35 30.95
N PRO A 58 -0.05 -30.19 30.80
CA PRO A 58 0.94 -30.00 29.73
C PRO A 58 0.25 -29.90 28.39
N HIS A 59 0.54 -28.82 27.64
CA HIS A 59 -0.08 -28.54 26.35
C HIS A 59 0.90 -27.82 25.43
N THR A 60 0.70 -27.99 24.12
CA THR A 60 1.44 -27.28 23.07
C THR A 60 0.51 -26.26 22.41
N VAL A 61 0.98 -25.02 22.32
CA VAL A 61 0.22 -23.93 21.66
C VAL A 61 0.61 -23.91 20.19
N ILE A 62 -0.35 -24.12 19.31
CA ILE A 62 -0.19 -24.01 17.87
C ILE A 62 -0.34 -22.53 17.49
N SER A 63 0.72 -21.95 16.94
CA SER A 63 0.74 -20.56 16.50
C SER A 63 0.63 -20.44 14.98
N MET A 64 0.16 -19.29 14.51
CA MET A 64 0.05 -18.96 13.08
C MET A 64 1.40 -19.10 12.38
N PRO A 65 1.56 -20.03 11.43
CA PRO A 65 2.83 -20.26 10.76
C PRO A 65 3.16 -19.19 9.72
N ALA A 66 4.44 -18.97 9.46
CA ALA A 66 4.88 -18.13 8.33
C ALA A 66 5.01 -19.01 7.07
N LEU A 67 3.93 -19.13 6.30
CA LEU A 67 3.93 -19.93 5.06
C LEU A 67 4.68 -19.24 3.89
N SER A 68 5.04 -17.97 4.05
CA SER A 68 5.83 -17.20 3.08
C SER A 68 6.84 -16.32 3.81
N PRO A 69 8.07 -16.10 3.27
CA PRO A 69 9.08 -15.23 3.89
C PRO A 69 8.63 -13.77 4.08
N THR A 70 7.61 -13.34 3.36
CA THR A 70 7.06 -11.97 3.41
C THR A 70 5.72 -11.90 4.13
N MET A 71 5.25 -13.01 4.72
CA MET A 71 3.96 -13.07 5.41
C MET A 71 4.07 -12.43 6.80
N THR A 72 3.26 -11.43 7.06
CA THR A 72 3.13 -10.77 8.37
C THR A 72 1.82 -11.14 9.07
N ALA A 73 0.78 -11.45 8.32
CA ALA A 73 -0.52 -11.88 8.80
C ALA A 73 -1.21 -12.79 7.75
N GLY A 74 -2.16 -13.61 8.17
CA GLY A 74 -2.99 -14.44 7.30
C GLY A 74 -4.43 -14.52 7.79
N ASN A 75 -5.32 -15.01 6.93
CA ASN A 75 -6.72 -15.29 7.29
C ASN A 75 -6.87 -16.79 7.54
N ILE A 76 -7.63 -17.14 8.57
CA ILE A 76 -7.97 -18.53 8.85
C ILE A 76 -9.13 -18.94 7.93
N GLY A 77 -8.91 -19.89 7.06
CA GLY A 77 -9.91 -20.49 6.19
C GLY A 77 -10.77 -21.52 6.91
N ALA A 78 -10.95 -22.68 6.32
CA ALA A 78 -11.71 -23.78 6.90
C ALA A 78 -10.83 -24.66 7.80
N TRP A 79 -11.29 -24.97 9.00
CA TRP A 79 -10.69 -26.00 9.83
C TRP A 79 -11.06 -27.37 9.30
N GLN A 80 -10.07 -28.21 9.03
CA GLN A 80 -10.27 -29.59 8.53
C GLN A 80 -10.46 -30.59 9.70
N LYS A 81 -9.93 -30.25 10.88
CA LYS A 81 -10.03 -31.05 12.11
C LYS A 81 -10.91 -30.33 13.15
N LYS A 82 -11.59 -31.11 13.98
CA LYS A 82 -12.46 -30.60 15.08
C LYS A 82 -11.81 -30.83 16.43
N VAL A 83 -12.28 -30.08 17.45
CA VAL A 83 -11.88 -30.27 18.84
C VAL A 83 -12.18 -31.72 19.25
N GLY A 84 -11.17 -32.43 19.77
CA GLY A 84 -11.21 -33.84 20.11
C GLY A 84 -10.65 -34.79 19.06
N ASP A 85 -10.35 -34.32 17.84
CA ASP A 85 -9.75 -35.17 16.80
C ASP A 85 -8.27 -35.41 17.06
N THR A 86 -7.81 -36.61 16.72
CA THR A 86 -6.38 -36.95 16.76
C THR A 86 -5.66 -36.39 15.55
N LEU A 87 -4.47 -35.85 15.77
CA LEU A 87 -3.58 -35.28 14.77
C LEU A 87 -2.42 -36.26 14.54
N ALA A 88 -2.17 -36.63 13.30
CA ALA A 88 -1.00 -37.39 12.89
C ALA A 88 -0.06 -36.49 12.06
N PRO A 89 1.26 -36.75 12.04
CA PRO A 89 2.19 -36.00 11.24
C PRO A 89 1.83 -36.03 9.75
N GLY A 90 1.64 -34.84 9.15
CA GLY A 90 1.21 -34.68 7.75
C GLY A 90 -0.29 -34.47 7.57
N ASP A 91 -1.08 -34.48 8.64
CA ASP A 91 -2.50 -34.11 8.55
C ASP A 91 -2.67 -32.62 8.33
N VAL A 92 -3.58 -32.27 7.44
CA VAL A 92 -4.02 -30.88 7.23
C VAL A 92 -4.89 -30.43 8.40
N LEU A 93 -4.43 -29.44 9.14
CA LEU A 93 -5.12 -28.89 10.30
C LEU A 93 -6.12 -27.81 9.91
N VAL A 94 -5.67 -26.83 9.14
CA VAL A 94 -6.44 -25.64 8.76
C VAL A 94 -5.94 -25.09 7.44
N GLU A 95 -6.86 -24.56 6.63
CA GLU A 95 -6.53 -23.79 5.44
C GLU A 95 -6.19 -22.35 5.85
N ILE A 96 -5.07 -21.84 5.38
CA ILE A 96 -4.62 -20.47 5.63
C ILE A 96 -4.61 -19.70 4.32
N GLU A 97 -5.41 -18.64 4.26
CA GLU A 97 -5.43 -17.73 3.13
C GLU A 97 -4.43 -16.60 3.40
N THR A 98 -3.45 -16.48 2.52
CA THR A 98 -2.45 -15.41 2.52
C THR A 98 -2.82 -14.33 1.49
N ASP A 99 -2.03 -13.27 1.42
CA ASP A 99 -2.17 -12.23 0.40
C ASP A 99 -1.89 -12.71 -1.03
N LYS A 100 -1.35 -13.92 -1.19
CA LYS A 100 -0.91 -14.47 -2.48
C LYS A 100 -1.58 -15.78 -2.88
N ALA A 101 -1.89 -16.64 -1.92
CA ALA A 101 -2.47 -17.95 -2.18
C ALA A 101 -3.17 -18.49 -0.93
N GLN A 102 -4.07 -19.43 -1.16
CA GLN A 102 -4.65 -20.29 -0.13
C GLN A 102 -3.73 -21.51 -0.01
N MET A 103 -3.32 -21.83 1.20
CA MET A 103 -2.38 -22.92 1.48
C MET A 103 -2.86 -23.73 2.67
N ASP A 104 -2.71 -25.04 2.58
CA ASP A 104 -3.03 -25.96 3.65
C ASP A 104 -1.88 -25.97 4.67
N PHE A 105 -2.21 -25.85 5.95
CA PHE A 105 -1.25 -26.00 7.03
C PHE A 105 -1.26 -27.44 7.53
N GLU A 106 -0.18 -28.17 7.20
CA GLU A 106 0.07 -29.52 7.64
C GLU A 106 0.80 -29.50 8.97
N PHE A 107 0.29 -30.26 9.94
CA PHE A 107 0.90 -30.36 11.27
C PHE A 107 1.89 -31.53 11.31
N GLN A 108 3.01 -31.35 12.06
CA GLN A 108 4.11 -32.31 12.05
C GLN A 108 4.26 -33.12 13.34
N GLU A 109 3.48 -32.82 14.36
CA GLU A 109 3.54 -33.51 15.67
C GLU A 109 2.28 -34.34 15.89
N GLU A 110 2.35 -35.35 16.77
CA GLU A 110 1.23 -36.20 17.17
C GLU A 110 0.54 -35.62 18.40
N GLY A 111 -0.80 -35.69 18.45
CA GLY A 111 -1.57 -35.24 19.59
C GLY A 111 -3.05 -35.16 19.37
N VAL A 112 -3.78 -34.52 20.27
CA VAL A 112 -5.22 -34.30 20.19
C VAL A 112 -5.50 -32.80 20.20
N LEU A 113 -6.36 -32.31 19.30
CA LEU A 113 -6.77 -30.90 19.25
C LEU A 113 -7.67 -30.60 20.46
N ALA A 114 -7.16 -29.87 21.46
CA ALA A 114 -7.89 -29.58 22.70
C ALA A 114 -8.84 -28.40 22.53
N LYS A 115 -8.38 -27.31 21.89
CA LYS A 115 -9.22 -26.13 21.67
C LYS A 115 -8.79 -25.33 20.47
N ILE A 116 -9.76 -24.80 19.73
CA ILE A 116 -9.58 -23.81 18.67
C ILE A 116 -9.76 -22.42 19.32
N LEU A 117 -8.72 -21.58 19.23
CA LEU A 117 -8.71 -20.23 19.80
C LEU A 117 -9.19 -19.18 18.80
N LYS A 118 -9.02 -19.48 17.51
CA LYS A 118 -9.42 -18.61 16.40
C LYS A 118 -10.34 -19.35 15.45
N GLU A 119 -11.54 -18.83 15.22
CA GLU A 119 -12.57 -19.51 14.42
C GLU A 119 -12.30 -19.39 12.90
N SER A 120 -12.97 -20.26 12.11
CA SER A 120 -12.96 -20.16 10.66
C SER A 120 -13.46 -18.80 10.18
N GLY A 121 -12.73 -18.17 9.24
CA GLY A 121 -13.08 -16.87 8.67
C GLY A 121 -12.48 -15.68 9.41
N GLU A 122 -11.71 -15.87 10.46
CA GLU A 122 -11.01 -14.78 11.15
C GLU A 122 -9.88 -14.22 10.26
N LYS A 123 -9.85 -12.89 10.13
CA LYS A 123 -8.97 -12.18 9.19
C LYS A 123 -7.83 -11.46 9.90
N ASP A 124 -6.73 -11.27 9.16
CA ASP A 124 -5.57 -10.48 9.61
C ASP A 124 -4.93 -11.03 10.92
N VAL A 125 -4.86 -12.36 11.10
CA VAL A 125 -4.19 -12.98 12.25
C VAL A 125 -2.67 -12.86 12.05
N PRO A 126 -1.92 -12.15 12.94
CA PRO A 126 -0.48 -11.99 12.81
C PRO A 126 0.26 -13.33 12.93
N VAL A 127 1.36 -13.49 12.20
CA VAL A 127 2.27 -14.65 12.33
C VAL A 127 2.79 -14.73 13.76
N GLY A 128 2.78 -15.94 14.32
CA GLY A 128 3.17 -16.21 15.71
C GLY A 128 2.06 -16.07 16.75
N ASN A 129 0.87 -15.59 16.37
CA ASN A 129 -0.27 -15.57 17.30
C ASN A 129 -0.86 -16.98 17.51
N PRO A 130 -1.26 -17.33 18.74
CA PRO A 130 -1.92 -18.59 19.06
C PRO A 130 -3.22 -18.76 18.27
N ILE A 131 -3.38 -19.90 17.58
CA ILE A 131 -4.57 -20.26 16.80
C ILE A 131 -5.32 -21.45 17.40
N ALA A 132 -4.60 -22.40 17.99
CA ALA A 132 -5.20 -23.56 18.62
C ALA A 132 -4.30 -24.11 19.77
N VAL A 133 -4.83 -25.02 20.57
CA VAL A 133 -4.12 -25.72 21.62
C VAL A 133 -4.21 -27.22 21.38
N MET A 134 -3.08 -27.90 21.50
CA MET A 134 -2.96 -29.35 21.37
C MET A 134 -2.47 -29.96 22.70
N VAL A 135 -2.89 -31.17 22.97
CA VAL A 135 -2.46 -31.97 24.12
C VAL A 135 -2.00 -33.36 23.70
N GLU A 136 -1.20 -34.03 24.51
CA GLU A 136 -0.80 -35.41 24.28
C GLU A 136 -2.00 -36.36 24.44
N GLU A 137 -1.98 -37.50 23.75
CA GLU A 137 -3.02 -38.53 23.86
C GLU A 137 -3.22 -38.99 25.30
N GLY A 138 -4.48 -38.93 25.79
CA GLY A 138 -4.86 -39.31 27.16
C GLY A 138 -5.00 -38.16 28.15
N THR A 139 -4.76 -36.91 27.73
CA THR A 139 -5.01 -35.72 28.57
C THR A 139 -6.46 -35.29 28.48
N ASP A 140 -7.06 -34.89 29.61
CA ASP A 140 -8.47 -34.48 29.69
C ASP A 140 -8.67 -33.13 28.98
N ILE A 141 -9.43 -33.16 27.87
CA ILE A 141 -9.73 -32.00 27.04
C ILE A 141 -10.65 -30.99 27.76
N ALA A 142 -11.50 -31.47 28.70
CA ALA A 142 -12.45 -30.61 29.39
C ALA A 142 -11.75 -29.52 30.23
N ALA A 143 -10.51 -29.73 30.65
CA ALA A 143 -9.72 -28.75 31.38
C ALA A 143 -9.41 -27.48 30.56
N PHE A 144 -9.52 -27.55 29.21
CA PHE A 144 -9.19 -26.45 28.28
C PHE A 144 -10.43 -25.64 27.79
N GLU A 145 -11.64 -25.99 28.25
CA GLU A 145 -12.84 -25.20 27.90
C GLU A 145 -12.73 -23.72 28.32
N GLU A 146 -12.11 -23.46 29.48
CA GLU A 146 -11.90 -22.11 29.99
C GLU A 146 -10.55 -21.46 29.52
N PHE A 147 -9.78 -22.12 28.68
CA PHE A 147 -8.48 -21.60 28.19
C PHE A 147 -8.70 -20.41 27.28
N THR A 148 -8.02 -19.30 27.52
CA THR A 148 -8.16 -18.06 26.76
C THR A 148 -6.88 -17.67 26.00
N LEU A 149 -6.98 -16.73 25.04
CA LEU A 149 -5.84 -16.17 24.33
C LEU A 149 -4.78 -15.54 25.26
N GLU A 150 -5.20 -15.04 26.43
CA GLU A 150 -4.30 -14.45 27.43
C GLU A 150 -3.46 -15.53 28.13
N ASP A 151 -4.01 -16.74 28.32
CA ASP A 151 -3.33 -17.88 28.92
C ASP A 151 -2.31 -18.51 27.94
N ALA A 152 -2.54 -18.39 26.64
CA ALA A 152 -1.64 -18.83 25.58
C ALA A 152 -0.45 -17.89 25.30
N GLY A 153 -0.32 -16.77 26.03
CA GLY A 153 0.77 -15.80 25.82
C GLY A 153 0.61 -14.93 24.57
N GLY A 154 -0.60 -14.82 24.03
CA GLY A 154 -0.92 -13.93 22.92
C GLY A 154 -0.64 -12.47 23.26
N ALA A 155 0.05 -11.75 22.37
CA ALA A 155 0.35 -10.33 22.54
C ALA A 155 -0.96 -9.53 22.67
N LYS A 156 -1.08 -8.74 23.75
CA LYS A 156 -2.13 -7.71 23.86
C LYS A 156 -2.11 -6.82 22.64
N GLU A 157 -3.24 -6.60 22.00
CA GLU A 157 -3.42 -5.49 21.06
C GLU A 157 -2.91 -4.20 21.72
N PRO A 158 -2.01 -3.44 21.04
CA PRO A 158 -1.58 -2.17 21.57
C PRO A 158 -2.79 -1.22 21.67
N PRO A 159 -2.96 -0.49 22.79
CA PRO A 159 -4.00 0.53 22.88
C PRO A 159 -3.78 1.57 21.80
N LYS A 160 -4.83 1.99 21.11
CA LYS A 160 -4.84 3.11 20.18
C LYS A 160 -4.22 4.33 20.85
N GLU A 161 -2.98 4.66 20.51
CA GLU A 161 -2.36 5.90 20.90
C GLU A 161 -3.02 7.07 20.18
N GLN A 162 -3.60 7.94 20.96
CA GLN A 162 -3.98 9.29 20.54
C GLN A 162 -2.70 10.11 20.35
N PRO A 163 -2.62 11.00 19.35
CA PRO A 163 -1.45 11.84 19.14
C PRO A 163 -1.26 12.78 20.34
N LYS A 164 -0.16 12.65 21.04
CA LYS A 164 0.35 13.69 21.93
C LYS A 164 1.09 14.74 21.10
N GLU A 165 0.57 15.96 21.12
CA GLU A 165 1.33 17.16 20.82
C GLU A 165 2.50 17.28 21.82
N GLU A 166 3.70 17.23 21.34
CA GLU A 166 4.86 17.74 22.08
C GLU A 166 5.26 19.10 21.52
N ALA A 167 5.01 20.11 22.35
CA ALA A 167 5.67 21.40 22.28
C ALA A 167 7.13 21.24 22.69
N SER A 168 8.07 21.74 21.90
CA SER A 168 9.39 22.07 22.39
C SER A 168 9.76 23.48 21.98
N GLU A 169 9.97 24.25 23.01
CA GLU A 169 10.47 25.61 23.03
C GLU A 169 11.94 25.74 22.55
N ALA A 170 12.15 26.84 21.92
CA ALA A 170 13.09 27.93 22.27
C ALA A 170 14.47 27.96 21.65
N SER A 171 14.68 29.15 21.12
CA SER A 171 15.86 30.03 21.06
C SER A 171 16.94 29.65 20.03
N GLU A 172 17.39 30.53 19.17
CA GLU A 172 17.91 31.89 19.32
C GLU A 172 17.99 32.67 18.00
N LYS A 173 17.73 33.94 18.02
CA LYS A 173 18.19 34.99 17.07
C LYS A 173 19.59 35.43 17.43
N PRO A 174 20.36 36.25 16.66
CA PRO A 174 19.97 37.31 15.73
C PRO A 174 20.86 37.36 14.46
N ASP A 175 20.74 38.14 13.44
CA ASP A 175 20.70 39.59 13.27
C ASP A 175 20.83 39.97 11.78
N SER A 176 20.23 41.10 11.44
CA SER A 176 20.54 42.11 10.44
C SER A 176 20.47 41.87 8.93
N GLY A 177 19.66 42.70 8.28
CA GLY A 177 19.86 43.09 6.87
C GLY A 177 18.61 43.42 6.09
N SER A 178 17.93 44.53 6.40
CA SER A 178 16.99 45.24 5.47
C SER A 178 17.83 46.33 4.73
N PRO A 179 17.40 46.99 3.65
CA PRO A 179 16.09 47.13 3.05
C PRO A 179 16.10 47.17 1.49
N THR A 180 14.97 47.05 0.84
CA THR A 180 14.52 48.00 -0.21
C THR A 180 13.16 47.57 -0.75
N ALA A 181 12.18 48.48 -0.65
CA ALA A 181 10.87 48.47 -1.33
C ALA A 181 10.91 49.52 -2.47
N PRO A 182 9.79 49.82 -3.17
CA PRO A 182 8.96 49.03 -4.06
C PRO A 182 8.98 49.60 -5.52
N PRO A 183 8.13 49.19 -6.46
CA PRO A 183 6.96 50.01 -6.80
C PRO A 183 5.67 49.31 -7.31
N SER A 184 4.58 49.97 -6.91
CA SER A 184 3.36 50.34 -7.64
C SER A 184 2.41 49.32 -8.28
N GLU A 185 1.21 49.43 -7.78
CA GLU A 185 -0.10 48.99 -8.29
C GLU A 185 -0.38 49.41 -9.73
N PRO A 186 -1.42 48.77 -10.33
CA PRO A 186 -2.54 49.56 -10.82
C PRO A 186 -3.90 49.07 -10.33
N LYS A 187 -4.74 50.07 -10.22
CA LYS A 187 -6.10 50.16 -9.74
C LYS A 187 -7.16 49.46 -10.60
N GLU A 188 -8.25 49.13 -9.88
CA GLU A 188 -9.67 49.27 -10.18
C GLU A 188 -10.38 48.32 -11.13
N ALA A 189 -11.36 47.61 -10.56
CA ALA A 189 -12.73 47.64 -10.99
C ALA A 189 -13.68 47.15 -9.87
N THR A 190 -14.48 48.02 -9.37
CA THR A 190 -15.59 47.82 -8.44
C THR A 190 -16.80 47.26 -9.21
N PRO A 191 -17.54 46.28 -8.70
CA PRO A 191 -18.94 46.06 -9.05
C PRO A 191 -19.86 46.63 -7.95
N GLN A 192 -20.86 47.31 -8.42
CA GLN A 192 -21.92 47.99 -7.69
C GLN A 192 -22.71 47.07 -6.75
N ALA A 193 -23.02 47.63 -5.59
CA ALA A 193 -23.97 47.11 -4.63
C ALA A 193 -25.39 47.09 -5.21
N VAL A 194 -26.07 45.95 -5.03
CA VAL A 194 -27.52 45.85 -5.16
C VAL A 194 -28.11 46.03 -3.76
N GLU A 195 -28.80 47.13 -3.57
CA GLU A 195 -29.63 47.37 -2.37
C GLU A 195 -30.75 46.32 -2.33
N SER A 196 -30.81 45.56 -1.26
CA SER A 196 -32.02 44.86 -0.86
C SER A 196 -32.44 45.35 0.53
N ASP A 197 -33.58 45.91 0.54
CA ASP A 197 -34.37 46.37 1.64
C ASP A 197 -34.41 45.39 2.81
N SER A 198 -33.87 45.76 3.96
CA SER A 198 -34.01 44.99 5.18
C SER A 198 -34.76 45.82 6.21
N THR A 199 -36.00 45.47 6.37
CA THR A 199 -36.84 45.82 7.50
C THR A 199 -36.13 45.48 8.81
N GLY A 200 -35.96 46.51 9.64
CA GLY A 200 -35.24 46.43 10.89
C GLY A 200 -35.81 45.41 11.88
N GLY A 201 -35.10 44.35 12.07
CA GLY A 201 -35.18 43.48 13.23
C GLY A 201 -34.10 43.89 14.22
N ARG A 202 -34.51 44.52 15.33
CA ARG A 202 -33.69 44.85 16.48
C ARG A 202 -32.98 43.58 16.94
N LEU A 203 -31.65 43.50 16.84
CA LEU A 203 -30.83 42.47 17.43
C LEU A 203 -30.98 42.55 18.96
N GLU A 204 -31.80 41.68 19.53
CA GLU A 204 -31.74 41.42 20.97
C GLU A 204 -30.44 40.65 21.25
N PRO A 205 -29.66 41.12 22.23
CA PRO A 205 -28.49 40.36 22.67
C PRO A 205 -28.97 39.09 23.37
N VAL A 206 -28.92 37.96 22.71
CA VAL A 206 -29.03 36.63 23.36
C VAL A 206 -27.80 36.44 24.21
N LEU A 207 -27.79 37.03 25.38
CA LEU A 207 -26.99 36.63 26.50
C LEU A 207 -27.60 35.35 27.04
N ASP A 208 -27.28 34.22 26.41
CA ASP A 208 -27.45 32.90 27.02
C ASP A 208 -26.54 32.86 28.25
N ARG A 209 -27.07 33.35 29.40
CA ARG A 209 -26.37 33.27 30.66
C ARG A 209 -26.23 31.78 30.98
N GLU A 210 -25.01 31.28 30.92
CA GLU A 210 -24.73 29.98 31.46
C GLU A 210 -25.32 29.88 32.86
N PRO A 211 -25.98 28.77 33.20
CA PRO A 211 -26.59 28.61 34.52
C PRO A 211 -25.53 28.83 35.61
N ASN A 212 -25.84 29.59 36.64
CA ASN A 212 -24.93 29.94 37.72
C ASN A 212 -24.58 28.65 38.49
N ILE A 213 -23.39 28.10 38.25
CA ILE A 213 -22.92 26.83 38.79
C ILE A 213 -21.61 27.02 39.59
N SER A 214 -21.45 26.31 40.70
CA SER A 214 -20.19 26.31 41.41
C SER A 214 -19.11 25.48 40.66
N PHE A 215 -17.86 25.87 40.80
CA PHE A 215 -16.76 25.17 40.09
C PHE A 215 -16.69 23.66 40.45
N ALA A 216 -16.93 23.29 41.71
CA ALA A 216 -16.97 21.89 42.13
C ALA A 216 -18.17 21.13 41.53
N ALA A 217 -19.34 21.78 41.44
CA ALA A 217 -20.52 21.19 40.84
C ALA A 217 -20.34 21.01 39.29
N ARG A 218 -19.65 21.93 38.64
CA ARG A 218 -19.34 21.82 37.19
C ARG A 218 -18.42 20.62 36.92
N ARG A 219 -17.42 20.42 37.77
CA ARG A 219 -16.51 19.29 37.63
C ARG A 219 -17.25 17.97 37.83
N LEU A 220 -18.08 17.87 38.87
CA LEU A 220 -18.87 16.67 39.13
C LEU A 220 -19.95 16.39 38.06
N ALA A 221 -20.54 17.43 37.49
CA ALA A 221 -21.49 17.29 36.38
C ALA A 221 -20.81 16.76 35.10
N LEU A 222 -19.59 17.20 34.83
CA LEU A 222 -18.75 16.68 33.71
C LEU A 222 -18.37 15.22 33.96
N GLU A 223 -17.97 14.86 35.20
CA GLU A 223 -17.56 13.50 35.57
C GLU A 223 -18.76 12.51 35.49
N LYS A 224 -19.97 12.95 35.87
CA LYS A 224 -21.20 12.16 35.81
C LYS A 224 -21.95 12.25 34.48
N GLY A 225 -21.46 13.03 33.51
CA GLY A 225 -22.14 13.25 32.22
C GLY A 225 -23.51 13.93 32.33
N ALA A 226 -23.78 14.66 33.43
CA ALA A 226 -25.07 15.28 33.67
C ALA A 226 -25.20 16.61 32.91
N PRO A 227 -26.26 16.81 32.08
CA PRO A 227 -26.46 18.04 31.34
C PRO A 227 -26.79 19.21 32.27
N ILE A 228 -25.88 20.17 32.41
CA ILE A 228 -25.99 21.33 33.35
C ILE A 228 -27.27 22.12 33.14
N LYS A 229 -27.81 22.22 31.93
CA LYS A 229 -29.06 22.91 31.59
C LYS A 229 -30.32 22.24 32.17
N ALA A 230 -30.26 20.96 32.52
CA ALA A 230 -31.38 20.19 33.07
C ALA A 230 -31.42 20.16 34.64
N ILE A 231 -30.37 20.67 35.28
CA ILE A 231 -30.25 20.66 36.75
C ILE A 231 -30.77 21.98 37.29
N LYS A 232 -31.75 21.90 38.23
CA LYS A 232 -32.34 23.07 38.91
C LYS A 232 -31.47 23.36 40.16
N GLY A 233 -30.82 24.55 40.17
CA GLY A 233 -29.95 24.96 41.27
C GLY A 233 -30.75 25.34 42.51
N THR A 234 -30.39 24.82 43.71
CA THR A 234 -30.98 25.12 45.02
C THR A 234 -30.15 26.09 45.84
N GLY A 235 -28.98 26.49 45.42
CA GLY A 235 -28.09 27.43 46.13
C GLY A 235 -28.53 28.91 46.03
N PRO A 236 -27.90 29.81 46.81
CA PRO A 236 -28.22 31.24 46.84
C PRO A 236 -28.17 31.88 45.46
N GLY A 237 -29.27 32.53 45.03
CA GLY A 237 -29.39 33.12 43.69
C GLY A 237 -29.54 32.12 42.55
N GLY A 238 -30.08 30.90 42.82
CA GLY A 238 -30.30 29.86 41.81
C GLY A 238 -29.07 29.12 41.35
N ARG A 239 -27.99 29.17 42.17
CA ARG A 239 -26.71 28.52 41.83
C ARG A 239 -26.82 27.00 41.99
N ILE A 240 -26.34 26.28 41.01
CA ILE A 240 -26.23 24.81 41.05
C ILE A 240 -25.08 24.42 42.02
N THR A 241 -25.40 23.64 43.03
CA THR A 241 -24.47 23.14 44.04
C THR A 241 -24.08 21.67 43.77
N VAL A 242 -23.05 21.18 44.46
CA VAL A 242 -22.60 19.78 44.32
C VAL A 242 -23.70 18.80 44.67
N SER A 243 -24.50 19.11 45.71
CA SER A 243 -25.64 18.29 46.12
C SER A 243 -26.78 18.21 45.12
N ASP A 244 -26.93 19.22 44.25
CA ASP A 244 -27.92 19.21 43.17
C ASP A 244 -27.50 18.27 42.03
N VAL A 245 -26.20 18.23 41.74
CA VAL A 245 -25.63 17.30 40.76
C VAL A 245 -25.62 15.86 41.26
N GLU A 246 -25.41 15.64 42.56
CA GLU A 246 -25.48 14.31 43.19
C GLU A 246 -26.90 13.74 43.20
N LYS A 247 -27.89 14.58 43.46
CA LYS A 247 -29.31 14.21 43.47
C LYS A 247 -29.95 14.13 42.10
N PHE A 248 -29.28 14.60 41.07
CA PHE A 248 -29.78 14.51 39.70
C PHE A 248 -29.77 13.07 39.21
N GLN A 249 -30.94 12.45 39.23
CA GLN A 249 -31.20 11.20 38.53
C GLN A 249 -31.72 11.56 37.15
N PRO A 250 -31.05 11.13 36.06
CA PRO A 250 -31.61 11.34 34.71
C PRO A 250 -32.97 10.62 34.68
N ALA A 251 -34.02 11.35 34.38
CA ALA A 251 -35.33 10.77 34.19
C ALA A 251 -35.23 9.70 33.10
N SER A 252 -35.39 8.45 33.49
CA SER A 252 -35.41 7.29 32.59
C SER A 252 -36.62 7.46 31.67
N GLY A 253 -36.44 7.99 30.46
CA GLY A 253 -37.54 8.10 29.54
C GLY A 253 -37.49 9.14 28.43
N ALA A 254 -36.37 9.81 28.20
CA ALA A 254 -36.16 10.52 26.93
C ALA A 254 -35.02 9.84 26.17
N ALA A 255 -35.38 8.95 25.25
CA ALA A 255 -34.46 8.50 24.24
C ALA A 255 -33.85 9.75 23.57
N PRO A 256 -32.54 9.86 23.40
CA PRO A 256 -31.97 10.98 22.65
C PRO A 256 -32.62 11.00 21.28
N ALA A 257 -33.22 12.17 20.95
CA ALA A 257 -33.80 12.42 19.64
C ALA A 257 -32.81 11.97 18.59
N GLY A 258 -33.27 11.08 17.70
CA GLY A 258 -32.55 10.27 16.74
C GLY A 258 -31.18 10.82 16.38
N SER A 259 -30.16 10.09 16.78
CA SER A 259 -28.87 10.15 16.08
C SER A 259 -29.21 9.94 14.62
N ALA A 260 -29.11 11.00 13.81
CA ALA A 260 -29.24 10.88 12.35
C ALA A 260 -28.31 9.72 11.95
N ALA A 261 -28.83 8.73 11.25
CA ALA A 261 -28.02 7.63 10.75
C ALA A 261 -26.76 8.22 10.11
N PRO A 262 -25.58 7.65 10.36
CA PRO A 262 -24.35 8.18 9.80
C PRO A 262 -24.51 8.30 8.27
N THR A 263 -24.13 9.44 7.72
CA THR A 263 -24.22 9.72 6.28
C THR A 263 -23.16 8.98 5.46
N TYR A 264 -22.38 8.14 6.09
CA TYR A 264 -21.30 7.34 5.50
C TYR A 264 -21.35 5.90 6.05
N GLU A 265 -20.77 5.00 5.27
CA GLU A 265 -20.55 3.62 5.61
C GLU A 265 -19.06 3.31 5.50
N ASP A 266 -18.46 2.77 6.55
CA ASP A 266 -17.07 2.34 6.56
C ASP A 266 -16.95 0.90 6.04
N ILE A 267 -16.34 0.74 4.85
CA ILE A 267 -16.12 -0.55 4.23
C ILE A 267 -14.66 -0.97 4.48
N PRO A 268 -14.42 -2.09 5.20
CA PRO A 268 -13.06 -2.56 5.45
C PRO A 268 -12.34 -2.94 4.16
N ALA A 269 -11.11 -2.46 3.99
CA ALA A 269 -10.31 -2.79 2.82
C ALA A 269 -9.86 -4.26 2.88
N SER A 270 -10.03 -4.99 1.77
CA SER A 270 -9.52 -6.37 1.63
C SER A 270 -7.99 -6.41 1.71
N SER A 271 -7.41 -7.58 2.05
CA SER A 271 -5.95 -7.81 2.09
C SER A 271 -5.27 -7.45 0.77
N MET A 272 -5.86 -7.87 -0.36
CA MET A 272 -5.39 -7.49 -1.69
C MET A 272 -5.38 -5.96 -1.89
N ARG A 273 -6.44 -5.24 -1.44
CA ARG A 273 -6.50 -3.79 -1.55
C ARG A 273 -5.42 -3.11 -0.72
N LYS A 274 -5.14 -3.62 0.48
CA LYS A 274 -4.04 -3.15 1.35
C LYS A 274 -2.68 -3.33 0.67
N THR A 275 -2.42 -4.51 0.08
CA THR A 275 -1.18 -4.81 -0.65
C THR A 275 -0.99 -3.90 -1.87
N ILE A 276 -2.04 -3.71 -2.69
CA ILE A 276 -2.01 -2.80 -3.84
C ILE A 276 -1.70 -1.36 -3.37
N ALA A 277 -2.38 -0.90 -2.32
CA ALA A 277 -2.18 0.44 -1.78
C ALA A 277 -0.74 0.65 -1.28
N ALA A 278 -0.17 -0.32 -0.56
CA ALA A 278 1.21 -0.28 -0.09
C ALA A 278 2.21 -0.18 -1.25
N ARG A 279 2.07 -1.03 -2.27
CA ARG A 279 2.95 -1.04 -3.45
C ARG A 279 2.86 0.25 -4.28
N LEU A 280 1.65 0.77 -4.50
CA LEU A 280 1.47 2.02 -5.25
C LEU A 280 1.98 3.23 -4.45
N LYS A 281 1.76 3.27 -3.13
CA LYS A 281 2.33 4.29 -2.24
C LYS A 281 3.85 4.27 -2.28
N GLU A 282 4.46 3.09 -2.21
CA GLU A 282 5.90 2.89 -2.32
C GLU A 282 6.42 3.42 -3.66
N SER A 283 5.78 3.05 -4.78
CA SER A 283 6.16 3.51 -6.11
C SER A 283 6.15 5.04 -6.24
N VAL A 284 5.09 5.71 -5.76
CA VAL A 284 5.00 7.17 -5.84
C VAL A 284 6.05 7.85 -4.97
N ASN A 285 6.36 7.28 -3.80
CA ASN A 285 7.33 7.87 -2.87
C ASN A 285 8.79 7.64 -3.30
N GLN A 286 9.10 6.48 -3.91
CA GLN A 286 10.46 6.11 -4.25
C GLN A 286 10.87 6.50 -5.68
N ASN A 287 9.91 6.59 -6.61
CA ASN A 287 10.18 6.87 -8.01
C ASN A 287 9.74 8.29 -8.37
N PRO A 288 10.66 9.21 -8.69
CA PRO A 288 10.32 10.53 -9.22
C PRO A 288 9.65 10.41 -10.59
N HIS A 289 8.31 10.43 -10.62
CA HIS A 289 7.56 10.31 -11.86
C HIS A 289 7.60 11.60 -12.68
N TYR A 290 7.84 11.49 -13.99
CA TYR A 290 7.54 12.53 -14.93
C TYR A 290 6.80 11.95 -16.14
N PHE A 291 6.14 12.80 -16.91
CA PHE A 291 5.18 12.36 -17.93
C PHE A 291 5.49 13.00 -19.28
N VAL A 292 5.48 12.19 -20.33
CA VAL A 292 5.60 12.65 -21.71
C VAL A 292 4.40 12.17 -22.49
N SER A 293 3.64 13.09 -23.11
CA SER A 293 2.45 12.77 -23.88
C SER A 293 2.67 13.08 -25.36
N ALA A 294 2.10 12.25 -26.22
CA ALA A 294 2.05 12.49 -27.66
C ALA A 294 0.71 12.08 -28.25
N THR A 295 0.27 12.82 -29.26
CA THR A 295 -0.84 12.43 -30.13
C THR A 295 -0.31 11.62 -31.29
N VAL A 296 -0.92 10.46 -31.54
CA VAL A 296 -0.47 9.47 -32.53
C VAL A 296 -1.63 9.10 -33.44
N SER A 297 -1.39 9.14 -34.77
CA SER A 297 -2.35 8.66 -35.76
C SER A 297 -2.38 7.13 -35.78
N VAL A 298 -3.59 6.57 -35.69
CA VAL A 298 -3.83 5.12 -35.74
C VAL A 298 -4.59 4.69 -36.99
N THR A 299 -4.88 5.60 -37.91
CA THR A 299 -5.65 5.31 -39.14
C THR A 299 -5.03 4.18 -39.95
N LYS A 300 -3.71 4.19 -40.16
CA LYS A 300 -3.02 3.11 -40.87
C LYS A 300 -3.05 1.78 -40.10
N LEU A 301 -2.88 1.84 -38.77
CA LEU A 301 -2.93 0.67 -37.90
C LEU A 301 -4.32 0.05 -37.92
N LEU A 302 -5.40 0.84 -37.87
CA LEU A 302 -6.77 0.35 -37.95
C LEU A 302 -7.06 -0.34 -39.28
N LYS A 303 -6.62 0.25 -40.39
CA LYS A 303 -6.73 -0.35 -41.73
C LYS A 303 -5.97 -1.68 -41.82
N LEU A 304 -4.72 -1.72 -41.32
CA LEU A 304 -3.95 -2.97 -41.27
C LEU A 304 -4.62 -4.05 -40.42
N ARG A 305 -5.12 -3.67 -39.22
CA ARG A 305 -5.86 -4.59 -38.35
C ARG A 305 -7.09 -5.19 -39.06
N GLU A 306 -7.85 -4.36 -39.76
CA GLU A 306 -9.03 -4.79 -40.49
C GLU A 306 -8.65 -5.78 -41.62
N ALA A 307 -7.65 -5.46 -42.41
CA ALA A 307 -7.13 -6.32 -43.48
C ALA A 307 -6.63 -7.67 -42.93
N LEU A 308 -5.85 -7.68 -41.86
CA LEU A 308 -5.34 -8.91 -41.25
C LEU A 308 -6.46 -9.76 -40.63
N ASN A 309 -7.46 -9.14 -40.01
CA ASN A 309 -8.61 -9.85 -39.45
C ASN A 309 -9.50 -10.43 -40.56
N ALA A 310 -9.66 -9.72 -41.67
CA ALA A 310 -10.41 -10.24 -42.85
C ALA A 310 -9.68 -11.42 -43.48
N ALA A 311 -8.36 -11.37 -43.60
CA ALA A 311 -7.54 -12.43 -44.19
C ALA A 311 -7.33 -13.65 -43.25
N SER A 312 -7.76 -13.58 -41.99
CA SER A 312 -7.49 -14.62 -41.00
C SER A 312 -8.36 -15.84 -41.08
N ASP A 313 -9.45 -15.81 -41.90
CA ASP A 313 -10.48 -16.87 -41.98
C ASP A 313 -10.98 -17.35 -40.60
N GLY A 314 -11.04 -16.42 -39.61
CA GLY A 314 -11.47 -16.73 -38.27
C GLY A 314 -10.45 -17.41 -37.36
N LYS A 315 -9.21 -17.65 -37.83
CA LYS A 315 -8.15 -18.30 -37.06
C LYS A 315 -7.69 -17.45 -35.88
N TYR A 316 -7.68 -16.13 -36.04
CA TYR A 316 -7.37 -15.17 -34.99
C TYR A 316 -8.18 -13.87 -35.17
N LYS A 317 -8.33 -13.11 -34.11
CA LYS A 317 -8.93 -11.77 -34.13
C LYS A 317 -8.04 -10.81 -33.35
N LEU A 318 -7.36 -9.92 -34.07
CA LEU A 318 -6.45 -8.95 -33.50
C LEU A 318 -7.19 -7.74 -32.95
N SER A 319 -6.78 -7.27 -31.79
CA SER A 319 -7.23 -6.03 -31.15
C SER A 319 -6.20 -4.93 -31.35
N VAL A 320 -6.59 -3.67 -31.17
CA VAL A 320 -5.65 -2.53 -31.17
C VAL A 320 -4.61 -2.70 -30.07
N ASN A 321 -4.98 -3.26 -28.92
CA ASN A 321 -4.07 -3.49 -27.81
C ASN A 321 -2.91 -4.43 -28.16
N ASP A 322 -3.17 -5.45 -29.02
CA ASP A 322 -2.13 -6.39 -29.45
C ASP A 322 -1.03 -5.69 -30.25
N PHE A 323 -1.43 -4.74 -31.13
CA PHE A 323 -0.50 -3.90 -31.86
C PHE A 323 0.27 -2.94 -30.94
N LEU A 324 -0.41 -2.34 -29.97
CA LEU A 324 0.24 -1.43 -29.01
C LEU A 324 1.27 -2.16 -28.14
N ILE A 325 0.99 -3.39 -27.70
CA ILE A 325 1.94 -4.23 -26.97
C ILE A 325 3.18 -4.50 -27.83
N LYS A 326 2.99 -4.88 -29.11
CA LYS A 326 4.10 -5.10 -30.05
C LYS A 326 4.88 -3.82 -30.32
N ALA A 327 4.18 -2.69 -30.50
CA ALA A 327 4.82 -1.39 -30.70
C ALA A 327 5.68 -0.96 -29.51
N CYS A 328 5.18 -1.16 -28.27
CA CYS A 328 5.96 -0.92 -27.06
C CYS A 328 7.21 -1.79 -27.00
N ALA A 329 7.07 -3.08 -27.34
CA ALA A 329 8.20 -4.00 -27.34
C ALA A 329 9.28 -3.57 -28.36
N VAL A 330 8.87 -3.17 -29.57
CA VAL A 330 9.81 -2.64 -30.60
C VAL A 330 10.47 -1.34 -30.14
N ALA A 331 9.69 -0.41 -29.55
CA ALA A 331 10.23 0.85 -29.05
C ALA A 331 11.22 0.62 -27.89
N CYS A 332 10.95 -0.32 -26.99
CA CYS A 332 11.86 -0.71 -25.91
C CYS A 332 13.16 -1.35 -26.44
N LYS A 333 13.12 -2.05 -27.55
CA LYS A 333 14.34 -2.57 -28.20
C LYS A 333 15.17 -1.47 -28.84
N LYS A 334 14.50 -0.44 -29.40
CA LYS A 334 15.19 0.72 -30.00
C LYS A 334 15.79 1.65 -28.94
N VAL A 335 15.13 1.79 -27.78
CA VAL A 335 15.58 2.61 -26.65
C VAL A 335 15.63 1.74 -25.38
N PRO A 336 16.67 0.92 -25.21
CA PRO A 336 16.74 -0.10 -24.16
C PRO A 336 16.76 0.47 -22.74
N THR A 337 17.18 1.70 -22.55
CA THR A 337 17.18 2.37 -21.23
C THR A 337 15.79 2.42 -20.58
N VAL A 338 14.73 2.51 -21.38
CA VAL A 338 13.34 2.50 -20.86
C VAL A 338 12.92 1.12 -20.37
N ASN A 339 13.51 0.05 -20.93
CA ASN A 339 13.28 -1.34 -20.52
C ASN A 339 14.22 -1.74 -19.38
N SER A 340 14.27 -0.97 -18.30
CA SER A 340 15.22 -1.12 -17.20
C SER A 340 14.53 -1.08 -15.84
N SER A 341 15.28 -1.41 -14.81
CA SER A 341 14.81 -1.33 -13.41
C SER A 341 15.91 -0.81 -12.49
N TRP A 342 15.54 0.07 -11.57
CA TRP A 342 16.38 0.51 -10.46
C TRP A 342 16.45 -0.59 -9.40
N ARG A 343 17.66 -0.99 -9.00
CA ARG A 343 17.84 -2.03 -7.99
C ARG A 343 18.97 -1.67 -7.04
N GLU A 344 18.78 -2.03 -5.78
CA GLU A 344 19.82 -1.99 -4.76
C GLU A 344 20.23 -3.42 -4.45
N GLN A 345 21.48 -3.75 -4.71
CA GLN A 345 22.06 -5.05 -4.44
C GLN A 345 23.38 -4.88 -3.69
N ASP A 346 23.55 -5.59 -2.57
CA ASP A 346 24.77 -5.60 -1.75
C ASP A 346 25.27 -4.19 -1.36
N GLY A 347 24.34 -3.27 -1.09
CA GLY A 347 24.65 -1.86 -0.77
C GLY A 347 25.10 -1.02 -1.97
N GLN A 348 25.01 -1.54 -3.19
CA GLN A 348 25.27 -0.82 -4.41
C GLN A 348 23.98 -0.60 -5.22
N VAL A 349 23.88 0.57 -5.81
CA VAL A 349 22.79 0.92 -6.72
C VAL A 349 23.17 0.50 -8.14
N VAL A 350 22.31 -0.30 -8.79
CA VAL A 350 22.51 -0.75 -10.17
C VAL A 350 21.24 -0.50 -11.00
N ILE A 351 21.43 -0.06 -12.23
CA ILE A 351 20.36 -0.01 -13.25
C ILE A 351 20.44 -1.33 -14.02
N ARG A 352 19.41 -2.18 -13.83
CA ARG A 352 19.31 -3.44 -14.58
C ARG A 352 18.56 -3.20 -15.88
N GLN A 353 19.25 -3.29 -16.99
CA GLN A 353 18.68 -3.25 -18.33
C GLN A 353 18.29 -4.66 -18.76
N HIS A 354 17.04 -4.82 -19.22
CA HIS A 354 16.49 -6.12 -19.61
C HIS A 354 16.70 -6.36 -21.11
N ASN A 355 17.17 -7.55 -21.48
CA ASN A 355 17.40 -7.94 -22.88
C ASN A 355 16.12 -8.37 -23.58
N THR A 356 15.14 -8.88 -22.83
CA THR A 356 13.81 -9.27 -23.30
C THR A 356 12.79 -8.23 -22.87
N VAL A 357 11.67 -8.14 -23.59
CA VAL A 357 10.58 -7.21 -23.25
C VAL A 357 9.37 -8.01 -22.83
N ASP A 358 9.11 -8.01 -21.53
CA ASP A 358 7.97 -8.66 -20.90
C ASP A 358 6.93 -7.60 -20.53
N VAL A 359 5.85 -7.55 -21.31
CA VAL A 359 4.87 -6.48 -21.20
C VAL A 359 3.74 -6.89 -20.24
N SER A 360 3.62 -6.18 -19.13
CA SER A 360 2.50 -6.28 -18.19
C SER A 360 1.29 -5.51 -18.73
N VAL A 361 0.14 -6.16 -18.84
CA VAL A 361 -1.09 -5.56 -19.37
C VAL A 361 -2.07 -5.33 -18.23
N ALA A 362 -2.47 -4.08 -17.97
CA ALA A 362 -3.44 -3.76 -16.93
C ALA A 362 -4.83 -4.28 -17.31
N VAL A 363 -5.38 -5.18 -16.49
CA VAL A 363 -6.71 -5.78 -16.64
C VAL A 363 -7.55 -5.50 -15.40
N ALA A 364 -8.72 -4.88 -15.61
CA ALA A 364 -9.70 -4.70 -14.54
C ALA A 364 -10.38 -6.04 -14.22
N THR A 365 -10.42 -6.37 -12.92
CA THR A 365 -11.09 -7.55 -12.39
C THR A 365 -12.05 -7.14 -11.26
N PRO A 366 -13.02 -7.99 -10.88
CA PRO A 366 -13.95 -7.69 -9.77
C PRO A 366 -13.24 -7.40 -8.43
N ILE A 367 -12.08 -8.02 -8.21
CA ILE A 367 -11.31 -7.89 -6.96
C ILE A 367 -10.28 -6.75 -6.99
N GLY A 368 -10.03 -6.14 -8.16
CA GLY A 368 -9.07 -5.05 -8.33
C GLY A 368 -8.38 -5.05 -9.68
N LEU A 369 -7.30 -4.30 -9.81
CA LEU A 369 -6.48 -4.24 -11.02
C LEU A 369 -5.40 -5.32 -10.96
N MET A 370 -5.35 -6.20 -11.98
CA MET A 370 -4.32 -7.21 -12.17
C MET A 370 -3.47 -6.87 -13.39
N THR A 371 -2.19 -7.23 -13.36
CA THR A 371 -1.25 -6.93 -14.44
C THR A 371 -0.58 -8.19 -14.98
N PRO A 372 -1.33 -9.10 -15.68
CA PRO A 372 -0.72 -10.27 -16.32
C PRO A 372 0.35 -9.88 -17.33
N ILE A 373 1.34 -10.76 -17.49
CA ILE A 373 2.58 -10.51 -18.24
C ILE A 373 2.58 -11.30 -19.53
N VAL A 374 2.71 -10.61 -20.65
CA VAL A 374 3.02 -11.22 -21.96
C VAL A 374 4.54 -11.29 -22.07
N LYS A 375 5.08 -12.51 -21.93
CA LYS A 375 6.53 -12.75 -21.97
C LYS A 375 7.07 -12.67 -23.40
N ASN A 376 8.30 -12.13 -23.55
CA ASN A 376 9.03 -12.03 -24.80
C ASN A 376 8.22 -11.35 -25.93
N ALA A 377 7.50 -10.28 -25.64
CA ALA A 377 6.65 -9.58 -26.61
C ALA A 377 7.44 -9.04 -27.83
N ASP A 378 8.74 -8.84 -27.68
CA ASP A 378 9.65 -8.46 -28.75
C ASP A 378 9.83 -9.56 -29.80
N SER A 379 9.85 -10.83 -29.41
CA SER A 379 10.17 -11.96 -30.31
C SER A 379 8.93 -12.69 -30.83
N ILE A 380 7.78 -12.62 -30.16
CA ILE A 380 6.54 -13.32 -30.57
C ILE A 380 5.72 -12.47 -31.56
N GLY A 381 4.98 -13.17 -32.44
CA GLY A 381 4.11 -12.54 -33.43
C GLY A 381 2.78 -12.03 -32.85
N LEU A 382 2.09 -11.15 -33.60
CA LEU A 382 0.82 -10.52 -33.17
C LEU A 382 -0.28 -11.54 -32.83
N SER A 383 -0.38 -12.66 -33.57
CA SER A 383 -1.38 -13.71 -33.28
C SER A 383 -1.12 -14.39 -31.94
N SER A 384 0.15 -14.64 -31.60
CA SER A 384 0.56 -15.21 -30.31
C SER A 384 0.32 -14.24 -29.16
N ILE A 385 0.62 -12.94 -29.34
CA ILE A 385 0.30 -11.88 -28.38
C ILE A 385 -1.21 -11.86 -28.12
N SER A 386 -2.03 -11.85 -29.19
CA SER A 386 -3.49 -11.82 -29.07
C SER A 386 -4.04 -13.03 -28.30
N SER A 387 -3.50 -14.22 -28.55
CA SER A 387 -3.88 -15.44 -27.84
C SER A 387 -3.50 -15.38 -26.37
N ALA A 388 -2.26 -14.96 -26.06
CA ALA A 388 -1.77 -14.82 -24.70
C ALA A 388 -2.59 -13.78 -23.90
N VAL A 389 -2.85 -12.60 -24.49
CA VAL A 389 -3.66 -11.55 -23.83
C VAL A 389 -5.08 -12.04 -23.52
N LYS A 390 -5.72 -12.78 -24.43
CA LYS A 390 -7.07 -13.31 -24.23
C LYS A 390 -7.10 -14.37 -23.12
N ASP A 391 -6.15 -15.30 -23.13
CA ASP A 391 -6.06 -16.36 -22.12
C ASP A 391 -5.75 -15.75 -20.73
N LEU A 392 -4.71 -14.95 -20.64
CA LEU A 392 -4.32 -14.27 -19.40
C LEU A 392 -5.45 -13.38 -18.88
N GLY A 393 -6.11 -12.62 -19.74
CA GLY A 393 -7.22 -11.75 -19.36
C GLY A 393 -8.46 -12.50 -18.86
N LYS A 394 -8.75 -13.70 -19.40
CA LYS A 394 -9.81 -14.58 -18.91
C LYS A 394 -9.44 -15.12 -17.52
N ARG A 395 -8.26 -15.70 -17.38
CA ARG A 395 -7.78 -16.26 -16.09
C ARG A 395 -7.62 -15.19 -15.01
N ALA A 396 -7.28 -13.94 -15.38
CA ALA A 396 -7.25 -12.82 -14.46
C ALA A 396 -8.64 -12.53 -13.86
N ARG A 397 -9.67 -12.48 -14.70
CA ARG A 397 -11.05 -12.26 -14.24
C ARG A 397 -11.60 -13.40 -13.42
N ASP A 398 -11.19 -14.63 -13.75
CA ASP A 398 -11.58 -15.85 -13.03
C ASP A 398 -10.77 -16.06 -11.73
N GLY A 399 -9.80 -15.16 -11.41
CA GLY A 399 -8.94 -15.28 -10.23
C GLY A 399 -7.94 -16.45 -10.28
N LYS A 400 -7.66 -17.00 -11.47
CA LYS A 400 -6.84 -18.21 -11.67
C LYS A 400 -5.44 -17.94 -12.21
N LEU A 401 -4.92 -16.72 -12.04
CA LEU A 401 -3.54 -16.39 -12.41
C LEU A 401 -2.57 -16.93 -11.38
N LYS A 402 -1.47 -17.52 -11.85
CA LYS A 402 -0.36 -17.90 -11.00
C LYS A 402 0.49 -16.66 -10.65
N PRO A 403 1.13 -16.60 -9.49
CA PRO A 403 2.01 -15.49 -9.09
C PRO A 403 3.07 -15.13 -10.14
N GLU A 404 3.66 -16.13 -10.82
CA GLU A 404 4.67 -15.97 -11.87
C GLU A 404 4.13 -15.28 -13.15
N GLU A 405 2.81 -15.19 -13.31
CA GLU A 405 2.16 -14.61 -14.49
C GLU A 405 1.81 -13.13 -14.31
N TYR A 406 1.89 -12.60 -13.08
CA TYR A 406 1.63 -11.19 -12.80
C TYR A 406 2.72 -10.51 -11.95
N GLN A 407 3.72 -11.27 -11.46
CA GLN A 407 4.87 -10.73 -10.77
C GLN A 407 6.07 -10.66 -11.71
N GLY A 408 6.73 -9.53 -11.78
CA GLY A 408 7.81 -9.26 -12.71
C GLY A 408 7.37 -8.36 -13.84
N GLY A 409 7.71 -8.71 -15.09
CA GLY A 409 7.54 -7.84 -16.24
C GLY A 409 8.57 -6.72 -16.26
N THR A 410 8.80 -6.15 -17.43
CA THR A 410 9.83 -5.13 -17.62
C THR A 410 9.24 -3.78 -18.02
N PHE A 411 8.02 -3.79 -18.56
CA PHE A 411 7.28 -2.61 -19.00
C PHE A 411 5.78 -2.83 -18.79
N THR A 412 5.03 -1.78 -18.49
CA THR A 412 3.56 -1.90 -18.30
C THR A 412 2.81 -1.06 -19.34
N ILE A 413 1.67 -1.60 -19.81
CA ILE A 413 0.69 -0.87 -20.62
C ILE A 413 -0.66 -0.83 -19.89
N SER A 414 -1.24 0.37 -19.79
CA SER A 414 -2.59 0.60 -19.28
C SER A 414 -3.45 1.23 -20.37
N ASN A 415 -4.46 0.51 -20.83
CA ASN A 415 -5.29 0.95 -21.94
C ASN A 415 -6.73 1.19 -21.48
N MET A 416 -7.16 2.45 -21.53
CA MET A 416 -8.54 2.88 -21.26
C MET A 416 -9.30 3.29 -22.54
N GLY A 417 -8.82 2.90 -23.71
CA GLY A 417 -9.42 3.25 -25.01
C GLY A 417 -10.85 2.78 -25.22
N MET A 418 -11.36 1.86 -24.40
CA MET A 418 -12.77 1.44 -24.40
C MET A 418 -13.71 2.47 -23.73
N ASN A 419 -13.17 3.40 -22.93
CA ASN A 419 -13.97 4.43 -22.29
C ASN A 419 -13.92 5.73 -23.11
N PRO A 420 -15.03 6.13 -23.76
CA PRO A 420 -15.06 7.30 -24.64
C PRO A 420 -14.83 8.63 -23.91
N ALA A 421 -14.97 8.64 -22.59
CA ALA A 421 -14.77 9.84 -21.78
C ALA A 421 -13.29 10.10 -21.47
N VAL A 422 -12.41 9.11 -21.61
CA VAL A 422 -10.98 9.20 -21.24
C VAL A 422 -10.13 9.48 -22.46
N GLU A 423 -9.84 10.74 -22.71
CA GLU A 423 -8.95 11.12 -23.78
C GLU A 423 -7.47 10.87 -23.44
N ARG A 424 -7.07 11.29 -22.25
CA ARG A 424 -5.70 11.19 -21.75
C ARG A 424 -5.70 10.96 -20.25
N PHE A 425 -4.79 10.15 -19.77
CA PHE A 425 -4.55 9.95 -18.34
C PHE A 425 -3.07 9.60 -18.10
N THR A 426 -2.66 9.63 -16.85
CA THR A 426 -1.34 9.19 -16.39
C THR A 426 -1.51 7.95 -15.52
N ALA A 427 -0.49 7.10 -15.49
CA ALA A 427 -0.49 5.90 -14.66
C ALA A 427 0.72 5.90 -13.72
N VAL A 428 0.56 5.29 -12.56
CA VAL A 428 1.64 5.07 -11.59
C VAL A 428 2.49 3.90 -12.08
N ILE A 429 3.81 4.05 -12.02
CA ILE A 429 4.77 3.00 -12.42
C ILE A 429 4.61 1.80 -11.50
N ASN A 430 4.63 0.60 -12.08
CA ASN A 430 4.54 -0.65 -11.33
C ASN A 430 5.96 -1.13 -10.99
N PRO A 431 6.40 -1.08 -9.71
CA PRO A 431 7.74 -1.53 -9.35
C PRO A 431 7.97 -3.01 -9.69
N PRO A 432 9.17 -3.42 -10.10
CA PRO A 432 10.42 -2.66 -10.19
C PRO A 432 10.68 -2.00 -11.56
N GLN A 433 9.67 -1.84 -12.41
CA GLN A 433 9.78 -1.28 -13.75
C GLN A 433 10.11 0.22 -13.71
N ALA A 434 10.74 0.73 -14.76
CA ALA A 434 11.08 2.16 -14.88
C ALA A 434 10.04 2.96 -15.68
N ALA A 435 9.07 2.29 -16.36
CA ALA A 435 8.11 2.98 -17.20
C ALA A 435 6.76 2.27 -17.33
N ILE A 436 5.73 3.05 -17.61
CA ILE A 436 4.38 2.60 -17.95
C ILE A 436 3.79 3.49 -19.03
N LEU A 437 3.07 2.90 -19.98
CA LEU A 437 2.33 3.60 -21.03
C LEU A 437 0.83 3.61 -20.72
N ALA A 438 0.24 4.80 -20.67
CA ALA A 438 -1.20 5.03 -20.59
C ALA A 438 -1.72 5.36 -22.01
N VAL A 439 -2.80 4.69 -22.43
CA VAL A 439 -3.42 4.84 -23.74
C VAL A 439 -4.86 5.28 -23.60
N GLY A 440 -5.19 6.45 -24.16
CA GLY A 440 -6.53 7.00 -24.17
C GLY A 440 -7.41 6.46 -25.30
N THR A 441 -8.63 7.00 -25.38
CA THR A 441 -9.62 6.63 -26.40
C THR A 441 -9.24 7.15 -27.78
N THR A 442 -9.72 6.46 -28.83
CA THR A 442 -9.57 6.90 -30.21
C THR A 442 -10.58 8.01 -30.53
N ARG A 443 -10.10 9.11 -31.12
CA ARG A 443 -10.92 10.22 -31.58
C ARG A 443 -10.68 10.49 -33.05
N LYS A 444 -11.74 10.88 -33.74
CA LYS A 444 -11.65 11.38 -35.12
C LYS A 444 -11.37 12.87 -35.08
N VAL A 445 -10.27 13.29 -35.70
CA VAL A 445 -9.84 14.68 -35.76
C VAL A 445 -9.73 15.08 -37.23
N ALA A 446 -10.21 16.25 -37.55
CA ALA A 446 -10.06 16.85 -38.87
C ALA A 446 -8.65 17.42 -39.00
N VAL A 447 -7.86 16.91 -39.92
CA VAL A 447 -6.48 17.32 -40.15
C VAL A 447 -6.39 17.99 -41.54
N PRO A 448 -5.78 19.19 -41.65
CA PRO A 448 -5.54 19.78 -42.94
C PRO A 448 -4.45 18.99 -43.69
N VAL A 449 -4.71 18.63 -44.93
CA VAL A 449 -3.78 17.97 -45.83
C VAL A 449 -3.57 18.87 -47.05
N GLU A 450 -2.32 19.12 -47.40
CA GLU A 450 -1.98 19.85 -48.61
C GLU A 450 -2.15 18.95 -49.84
N THR A 451 -3.01 19.37 -50.75
CA THR A 451 -3.25 18.73 -52.04
C THR A 451 -2.82 19.65 -53.18
N GLU A 452 -2.65 19.15 -54.38
CA GLU A 452 -2.25 19.96 -55.53
C GLU A 452 -3.22 21.10 -55.83
N ASP A 453 -4.48 20.95 -55.46
CA ASP A 453 -5.55 21.93 -55.63
C ASP A 453 -5.78 22.87 -54.43
N GLY A 454 -4.98 22.77 -53.37
CA GLY A 454 -5.09 23.56 -52.14
C GLY A 454 -5.16 22.71 -50.87
N THR A 455 -5.60 23.30 -49.77
CA THR A 455 -5.72 22.60 -48.48
C THR A 455 -7.06 21.87 -48.39
N ALA A 456 -7.03 20.54 -48.33
CA ALA A 456 -8.20 19.69 -48.05
C ALA A 456 -8.23 19.30 -46.57
N THR A 457 -9.42 18.91 -46.08
CA THR A 457 -9.57 18.38 -44.70
C THR A 457 -9.81 16.88 -44.76
N GLU A 458 -8.95 16.11 -44.15
CA GLU A 458 -9.12 14.67 -43.96
C GLU A 458 -9.42 14.32 -42.51
N TRP A 459 -10.16 13.22 -42.30
CA TRP A 459 -10.43 12.67 -40.97
C TRP A 459 -9.35 11.66 -40.59
N ASP A 460 -8.70 11.93 -39.50
CA ASP A 460 -7.66 11.05 -38.93
C ASP A 460 -8.12 10.49 -37.59
N ASP A 461 -7.97 9.18 -37.41
CA ASP A 461 -8.20 8.52 -36.14
C ASP A 461 -6.94 8.66 -35.28
N GLN A 462 -7.06 9.38 -34.17
CA GLN A 462 -5.95 9.68 -33.27
C GLN A 462 -6.18 9.14 -31.87
N ILE A 463 -5.09 8.72 -31.22
CA ILE A 463 -5.03 8.40 -29.79
C ILE A 463 -4.03 9.30 -29.11
N VAL A 464 -4.25 9.58 -27.83
CA VAL A 464 -3.25 10.20 -26.98
C VAL A 464 -2.60 9.13 -26.12
N VAL A 465 -1.27 9.04 -26.22
CA VAL A 465 -0.45 8.16 -25.40
C VAL A 465 0.33 9.00 -24.39
N THR A 466 0.47 8.52 -23.17
CA THR A 466 1.24 9.18 -22.10
C THR A 466 2.17 8.17 -21.47
N GLY A 467 3.46 8.36 -21.61
CA GLY A 467 4.49 7.60 -20.90
C GLY A 467 4.74 8.23 -19.52
N SER A 468 4.69 7.42 -18.47
CA SER A 468 5.19 7.79 -17.13
C SER A 468 6.53 7.10 -16.93
N PHE A 469 7.54 7.84 -16.54
CA PHE A 469 8.92 7.35 -16.42
C PHE A 469 9.49 7.66 -15.03
N ASP A 470 10.34 6.76 -14.54
CA ASP A 470 11.14 6.96 -13.32
C ASP A 470 12.40 7.77 -13.67
N HIS A 471 12.47 9.02 -13.19
CA HIS A 471 13.57 9.93 -13.49
C HIS A 471 14.93 9.49 -12.93
N LYS A 472 14.97 8.49 -12.06
CA LYS A 472 16.24 7.87 -11.63
C LYS A 472 16.92 7.07 -12.74
N VAL A 473 16.14 6.54 -13.69
CA VAL A 473 16.62 5.62 -14.74
C VAL A 473 16.51 6.25 -16.11
N VAL A 474 15.40 6.94 -16.39
CA VAL A 474 15.05 7.52 -17.68
C VAL A 474 14.99 9.04 -17.54
N ASP A 475 15.82 9.76 -18.24
CA ASP A 475 15.76 11.21 -18.30
C ASP A 475 14.76 11.72 -19.36
N GLY A 476 14.49 13.03 -19.37
CA GLY A 476 13.52 13.63 -20.28
C GLY A 476 13.86 13.47 -21.77
N ALA A 477 15.14 13.42 -22.13
CA ALA A 477 15.59 13.24 -23.51
C ALA A 477 15.31 11.81 -23.97
N VAL A 478 15.68 10.81 -23.16
CA VAL A 478 15.45 9.38 -23.44
C VAL A 478 13.97 9.05 -23.48
N GLY A 479 13.16 9.58 -22.53
CA GLY A 479 11.70 9.40 -22.53
C GLY A 479 11.04 10.01 -23.77
N GLY A 480 11.48 11.21 -24.19
CA GLY A 480 11.04 11.85 -25.43
C GLY A 480 11.44 11.06 -26.68
N GLU A 481 12.65 10.51 -26.70
CA GLU A 481 13.11 9.65 -27.80
C GLU A 481 12.27 8.36 -27.89
N TRP A 482 12.00 7.72 -26.77
CA TRP A 482 11.17 6.52 -26.74
C TRP A 482 9.74 6.79 -27.25
N ILE A 483 9.11 7.89 -26.85
CA ILE A 483 7.79 8.29 -27.35
C ILE A 483 7.83 8.56 -28.84
N ARG A 484 8.91 9.18 -29.36
CA ARG A 484 9.10 9.42 -30.80
C ARG A 484 9.19 8.10 -31.59
N GLU A 485 9.99 7.14 -31.09
CA GLU A 485 10.09 5.81 -31.72
C GLU A 485 8.78 5.04 -31.65
N LEU A 486 8.07 5.09 -30.50
CA LEU A 486 6.75 4.50 -30.35
C LEU A 486 5.76 5.07 -31.36
N LYS A 487 5.70 6.41 -31.48
CA LYS A 487 4.85 7.11 -32.46
C LYS A 487 5.17 6.64 -33.88
N LYS A 488 6.45 6.61 -34.26
CA LYS A 488 6.90 6.16 -35.57
C LYS A 488 6.45 4.75 -35.90
N VAL A 489 6.58 3.83 -34.95
CA VAL A 489 6.17 2.42 -35.11
C VAL A 489 4.64 2.27 -35.23
N ILE A 490 3.85 3.03 -34.48
CA ILE A 490 2.38 2.99 -34.55
C ILE A 490 1.88 3.59 -35.88
N GLU A 491 2.46 4.70 -36.32
CA GLU A 491 2.10 5.38 -37.58
C GLU A 491 2.58 4.61 -38.82
N ASN A 492 3.59 3.74 -38.68
CA ASN A 492 4.10 2.84 -39.72
C ASN A 492 4.04 1.37 -39.24
N PRO A 493 2.85 0.78 -39.11
CA PRO A 493 2.68 -0.49 -38.43
C PRO A 493 3.34 -1.69 -39.12
N LEU A 494 3.78 -1.57 -40.36
CA LEU A 494 4.56 -2.59 -41.08
C LEU A 494 5.95 -2.80 -40.44
N GLU A 495 6.52 -1.78 -39.77
CA GLU A 495 7.78 -1.93 -39.02
C GLU A 495 7.69 -2.93 -37.85
N MET A 496 6.48 -3.21 -37.37
CA MET A 496 6.28 -4.22 -36.30
C MET A 496 6.35 -5.66 -36.80
N MET A 497 6.26 -5.83 -38.11
CA MET A 497 6.23 -7.14 -38.77
C MET A 497 7.62 -7.63 -39.18
N LEU A 498 8.58 -6.71 -39.18
CA LEU A 498 10.00 -6.94 -39.48
C LEU A 498 10.78 -7.33 -38.23
#